data_13dffe286dc6a9603e33a8a5431d7af1
#
_entry.id   13dffe286dc6a9603e33a8a5431d7af1
#
_cell.length_a   1.000
_cell.length_b   1.000
_cell.length_c   1.000
_cell.angle_alpha   90.00
_cell.angle_beta   90.00
_cell.angle_gamma   90.00
#
_symmetry.space_group_name_H-M   'P 1'
#
loop_
_entity.id
_entity.type
_entity.pdbx_description
1 polymer ?
#
loop_
_entity_poly.entity_id
_entity_poly.type
_entity_poly.pdbx_seq_one_letter_code
_entity_poly.pdbx_strand_id
1 'polypeptide(L)'
;LHDYTTMSRVFISIFAALVLLAGCSDEEDILPTQKTKIVSYLTGSHSPKLVAYEELEEGSDEPYFTTSGNAVYRYIAGINNPDRVNWTEVTRTSKVTVTFSAYVFTFANIVTPATSSTNLTVPYYSNDPVLIAAMEDPENGPGLTPGAWSSEPLEIDMRGSGIIKGLYEALLGCREGDYVESYMTYNMAYGDINFSTIPKE
;
A
#
# COMPACT_ATOMS: atom_id res chain seq x y z
N LEU A 1 -8.67 -33.86 54.97
CA LEU A 1 -7.68 -34.05 53.85
C LEU A 1 -8.41 -34.19 52.52
N HIS A 2 -9.30 -33.26 52.17
CA HIS A 2 -10.07 -33.48 50.95
C HIS A 2 -10.36 -32.21 50.13
N ASP A 3 -9.66 -31.09 50.36
CA ASP A 3 -10.05 -29.85 49.64
C ASP A 3 -8.94 -29.14 48.88
N TYR A 4 -7.69 -29.53 48.97
CA TYR A 4 -6.60 -28.82 48.27
C TYR A 4 -6.39 -29.22 46.81
N THR A 5 -6.90 -30.39 46.39
CA THR A 5 -6.71 -30.86 45.00
C THR A 5 -7.72 -30.26 44.02
N THR A 6 -8.90 -29.90 44.52
CA THR A 6 -9.97 -29.34 43.68
C THR A 6 -9.73 -27.86 43.34
N MET A 7 -9.20 -27.08 44.28
CA MET A 7 -8.86 -25.66 44.06
C MET A 7 -7.71 -25.50 43.07
N SER A 8 -6.69 -26.35 43.14
CA SER A 8 -5.55 -26.30 42.22
C SER A 8 -5.94 -26.53 40.75
N ARG A 9 -6.92 -27.40 40.50
CA ARG A 9 -7.40 -27.71 39.14
C ARG A 9 -8.26 -26.59 38.57
N VAL A 10 -9.03 -25.87 39.39
CA VAL A 10 -9.85 -24.75 38.99
C VAL A 10 -8.97 -23.55 38.68
N PHE A 11 -7.93 -23.28 39.46
CA PHE A 11 -6.97 -22.18 39.17
C PHE A 11 -6.14 -22.41 37.91
N ILE A 12 -5.72 -23.64 37.64
CA ILE A 12 -4.98 -23.99 36.43
C ILE A 12 -5.89 -23.84 35.19
N SER A 13 -7.17 -24.23 35.30
CA SER A 13 -8.13 -24.07 34.18
C SER A 13 -8.49 -22.63 33.90
N ILE A 14 -8.58 -21.77 34.91
CA ILE A 14 -8.82 -20.32 34.74
C ILE A 14 -7.57 -19.64 34.16
N PHE A 15 -6.38 -20.03 34.59
CA PHE A 15 -5.14 -19.45 34.04
C PHE A 15 -4.88 -19.89 32.59
N ALA A 16 -5.19 -21.15 32.25
CA ALA A 16 -5.12 -21.63 30.86
C ALA A 16 -6.15 -20.97 29.96
N ALA A 17 -7.36 -20.67 30.46
CA ALA A 17 -8.38 -19.93 29.70
C ALA A 17 -8.01 -18.43 29.49
N LEU A 18 -7.34 -17.81 30.48
CA LEU A 18 -6.87 -16.41 30.32
C LEU A 18 -5.71 -16.30 29.32
N VAL A 19 -4.83 -17.30 29.22
CA VAL A 19 -3.72 -17.29 28.26
C VAL A 19 -4.21 -17.51 26.83
N LEU A 20 -5.35 -18.19 26.64
CA LEU A 20 -5.95 -18.39 25.31
C LEU A 20 -6.71 -17.15 24.79
N LEU A 21 -7.05 -16.19 25.66
CA LEU A 21 -7.72 -14.93 25.27
C LEU A 21 -6.72 -13.81 24.95
N ALA A 22 -5.43 -13.97 25.28
CA ALA A 22 -4.40 -12.97 24.98
C ALA A 22 -3.79 -13.10 23.57
N GLY A 23 -4.20 -14.10 22.80
CA GLY A 23 -3.64 -14.38 21.47
C GLY A 23 -4.39 -13.76 20.27
N CYS A 24 -5.48 -13.01 20.48
CA CYS A 24 -6.32 -12.49 19.40
C CYS A 24 -6.31 -10.96 19.26
N SER A 25 -5.48 -10.22 20.02
CA SER A 25 -5.57 -8.75 20.04
C SER A 25 -4.66 -8.04 19.03
N ASP A 26 -3.65 -8.69 18.47
CA ASP A 26 -2.62 -7.96 17.72
C ASP A 26 -3.04 -7.64 16.28
N GLU A 27 -3.87 -8.44 15.62
CA GLU A 27 -4.31 -8.18 14.25
C GLU A 27 -5.48 -7.18 14.15
N GLU A 28 -6.38 -7.18 15.11
CA GLU A 28 -7.54 -6.26 15.09
C GLU A 28 -7.13 -4.79 15.26
N ASP A 29 -6.01 -4.52 15.94
CA ASP A 29 -5.53 -3.16 16.18
C ASP A 29 -4.60 -2.62 15.07
N ILE A 30 -4.00 -3.49 14.26
CA ILE A 30 -3.04 -3.09 13.22
C ILE A 30 -3.73 -2.30 12.11
N LEU A 31 -4.84 -2.80 11.55
CA LEU A 31 -5.52 -2.17 10.43
C LEU A 31 -6.08 -0.78 10.76
N PRO A 32 -6.81 -0.57 11.87
CA PRO A 32 -7.26 0.76 12.27
C PRO A 32 -6.07 1.71 12.49
N THR A 33 -4.99 1.22 13.07
CA THR A 33 -3.77 2.00 13.30
C THR A 33 -3.13 2.43 11.99
N GLN A 34 -2.97 1.53 11.01
CA GLN A 34 -2.43 1.86 9.69
C GLN A 34 -3.30 2.88 8.96
N LYS A 35 -4.63 2.69 8.96
CA LYS A 35 -5.57 3.65 8.38
C LYS A 35 -5.43 5.03 9.01
N THR A 36 -5.38 5.09 10.34
CA THR A 36 -5.21 6.35 11.08
C THR A 36 -3.91 7.04 10.70
N LYS A 37 -2.81 6.30 10.57
CA LYS A 37 -1.51 6.84 10.16
C LYS A 37 -1.55 7.39 8.73
N ILE A 38 -2.13 6.68 7.78
CA ILE A 38 -2.28 7.14 6.40
C ILE A 38 -3.12 8.42 6.35
N VAL A 39 -4.29 8.42 6.99
CA VAL A 39 -5.16 9.59 7.04
C VAL A 39 -4.47 10.78 7.69
N SER A 40 -3.81 10.58 8.82
CA SER A 40 -3.08 11.64 9.53
C SER A 40 -1.96 12.23 8.66
N TYR A 41 -1.24 11.42 7.91
CA TYR A 41 -0.22 11.87 6.98
C TYR A 41 -0.82 12.68 5.83
N LEU A 42 -1.83 12.15 5.15
CA LEU A 42 -2.43 12.75 3.97
C LEU A 42 -3.25 14.02 4.30
N THR A 43 -3.80 14.14 5.51
CA THR A 43 -4.50 15.35 5.96
C THR A 43 -3.58 16.36 6.64
N GLY A 44 -2.47 15.92 7.20
CA GLY A 44 -1.53 16.72 7.96
C GLY A 44 -0.44 17.38 7.11
N SER A 45 0.69 16.70 6.98
CA SER A 45 1.91 17.24 6.37
C SER A 45 2.01 17.02 4.87
N HIS A 46 1.24 16.11 4.29
CA HIS A 46 1.29 15.80 2.87
C HIS A 46 0.61 16.90 2.01
N SER A 47 1.05 17.03 0.77
CA SER A 47 0.40 17.83 -0.27
C SER A 47 0.51 17.05 -1.60
N PRO A 48 -0.59 16.81 -2.31
CA PRO A 48 -1.97 17.28 -2.04
C PRO A 48 -2.63 16.62 -0.82
N LYS A 49 -3.73 17.21 -0.36
CA LYS A 49 -4.49 16.75 0.83
C LYS A 49 -5.47 15.64 0.47
N LEU A 50 -5.82 14.83 1.48
CA LEU A 50 -6.90 13.88 1.40
C LEU A 50 -8.25 14.60 1.60
N VAL A 51 -9.20 14.32 0.72
CA VAL A 51 -10.60 14.75 0.84
C VAL A 51 -11.53 13.53 0.76
N ALA A 52 -12.79 13.69 1.14
CA ALA A 52 -13.81 12.68 0.85
C ALA A 52 -14.06 12.62 -0.67
N TYR A 53 -14.46 11.44 -1.16
CA TYR A 53 -14.71 11.26 -2.60
C TYR A 53 -15.78 12.25 -3.13
N GLU A 54 -16.77 12.52 -2.30
CA GLU A 54 -17.90 13.42 -2.58
C GLU A 54 -17.48 14.91 -2.63
N GLU A 55 -16.29 15.22 -2.11
CA GLU A 55 -15.72 16.58 -2.11
C GLU A 55 -14.78 16.82 -3.32
N LEU A 56 -14.67 15.85 -4.23
CA LEU A 56 -13.97 16.02 -5.50
C LEU A 56 -14.78 16.96 -6.39
N GLU A 57 -14.34 18.20 -6.46
CA GLU A 57 -14.95 19.22 -7.31
C GLU A 57 -14.18 19.36 -8.63
N GLU A 58 -14.90 19.53 -9.73
CA GLU A 58 -14.30 19.77 -11.04
C GLU A 58 -13.55 21.11 -11.00
N GLY A 59 -12.28 21.08 -11.39
CA GLY A 59 -11.41 22.26 -11.41
C GLY A 59 -10.79 22.67 -10.07
N SER A 60 -11.00 21.88 -9.00
CA SER A 60 -10.28 22.03 -7.73
C SER A 60 -8.83 21.52 -7.85
N ASP A 61 -8.00 21.82 -6.83
CA ASP A 61 -6.70 21.18 -6.68
C ASP A 61 -6.89 19.66 -6.65
N GLU A 62 -5.99 18.93 -7.32
CA GLU A 62 -6.07 17.48 -7.41
C GLU A 62 -5.75 16.86 -6.04
N PRO A 63 -6.74 16.33 -5.30
CA PRO A 63 -6.53 15.81 -3.96
C PRO A 63 -6.31 14.30 -3.98
N TYR A 64 -5.88 13.74 -2.84
CA TYR A 64 -6.13 12.34 -2.54
C TYR A 64 -7.59 12.11 -2.19
N PHE A 65 -8.11 10.96 -2.57
CA PHE A 65 -9.47 10.53 -2.21
C PHE A 65 -9.50 9.03 -1.95
N THR A 66 -10.49 8.60 -1.17
CA THR A 66 -10.64 7.18 -0.83
C THR A 66 -11.33 6.40 -1.94
N THR A 67 -10.91 5.18 -2.18
CA THR A 67 -11.61 4.19 -2.99
C THR A 67 -12.59 3.38 -2.13
N SER A 68 -13.21 2.36 -2.73
CA SER A 68 -14.18 1.47 -2.06
C SER A 68 -13.69 0.99 -0.68
N GLY A 69 -14.56 1.12 0.33
CA GLY A 69 -14.31 0.63 1.69
C GLY A 69 -13.26 1.39 2.49
N ASN A 70 -12.83 2.56 2.05
CA ASN A 70 -11.78 3.37 2.71
C ASN A 70 -10.48 2.60 3.00
N ALA A 71 -10.12 1.68 2.12
CA ALA A 71 -8.96 0.82 2.30
C ALA A 71 -7.78 1.22 1.40
N VAL A 72 -8.03 1.98 0.34
CA VAL A 72 -7.03 2.54 -0.57
C VAL A 72 -7.28 4.04 -0.70
N TYR A 73 -6.22 4.81 -0.58
CA TYR A 73 -6.19 6.26 -0.72
C TYR A 73 -5.44 6.58 -1.99
N ARG A 74 -6.10 7.20 -2.95
CA ARG A 74 -5.61 7.35 -4.32
C ARG A 74 -5.54 8.81 -4.74
N TYR A 75 -4.47 9.14 -5.43
CA TYR A 75 -4.27 10.38 -6.17
C TYR A 75 -4.13 10.05 -7.65
N ILE A 76 -4.74 10.82 -8.51
CA ILE A 76 -4.60 10.73 -9.96
C ILE A 76 -4.16 12.09 -10.46
N ALA A 77 -2.94 12.19 -10.96
CA ALA A 77 -2.45 13.42 -11.58
C ALA A 77 -3.22 13.72 -12.85
N GLY A 78 -3.68 14.96 -13.00
CA GLY A 78 -4.47 15.37 -14.15
C GLY A 78 -5.89 14.81 -14.16
N ILE A 79 -6.45 14.44 -12.99
CA ILE A 79 -7.82 13.89 -12.90
C ILE A 79 -8.86 14.83 -13.54
N ASN A 80 -8.62 16.14 -13.49
CA ASN A 80 -9.48 17.19 -14.05
C ASN A 80 -9.11 17.56 -15.49
N ASN A 81 -8.16 16.87 -16.14
CA ASN A 81 -7.83 17.11 -17.52
C ASN A 81 -9.04 16.82 -18.42
N PRO A 82 -9.56 17.81 -19.21
CA PRO A 82 -10.72 17.61 -20.04
C PRO A 82 -10.53 16.54 -21.13
N ASP A 83 -9.31 16.33 -21.59
CA ASP A 83 -9.01 15.31 -22.61
C ASP A 83 -9.12 13.89 -22.06
N ARG A 84 -9.04 13.72 -20.74
CA ARG A 84 -9.11 12.44 -20.05
C ARG A 84 -10.42 11.70 -20.31
N VAL A 85 -11.50 12.41 -20.61
CA VAL A 85 -12.80 11.81 -20.97
C VAL A 85 -12.70 10.90 -22.21
N ASN A 86 -11.76 11.18 -23.11
CA ASN A 86 -11.53 10.42 -24.32
C ASN A 86 -10.60 9.21 -24.15
N TRP A 87 -9.97 9.08 -22.99
CA TRP A 87 -9.04 7.99 -22.70
C TRP A 87 -9.77 6.73 -22.26
N THR A 88 -9.22 5.57 -22.58
CA THR A 88 -9.81 4.28 -22.25
C THR A 88 -9.86 4.08 -20.72
N GLU A 89 -11.05 3.79 -20.20
CA GLU A 89 -11.23 3.56 -18.77
C GLU A 89 -10.86 2.12 -18.38
N VAL A 90 -10.21 1.96 -17.25
CA VAL A 90 -9.92 0.67 -16.63
C VAL A 90 -11.16 0.18 -15.90
N THR A 91 -11.76 -0.85 -16.44
CA THR A 91 -12.94 -1.53 -15.91
C THR A 91 -12.56 -2.87 -15.28
N ARG A 92 -13.54 -3.55 -14.68
CA ARG A 92 -13.35 -4.89 -14.10
C ARG A 92 -13.00 -5.97 -15.13
N THR A 93 -13.14 -5.69 -16.41
CA THR A 93 -12.86 -6.63 -17.51
C THR A 93 -11.66 -6.22 -18.36
N SER A 94 -11.01 -5.14 -18.02
CA SER A 94 -9.85 -4.61 -18.75
C SER A 94 -8.63 -5.51 -18.59
N LYS A 95 -7.78 -5.46 -19.60
CA LYS A 95 -6.37 -5.85 -19.50
C LYS A 95 -5.56 -4.58 -19.57
N VAL A 96 -4.67 -4.38 -18.61
CA VAL A 96 -3.86 -3.18 -18.47
C VAL A 96 -2.40 -3.53 -18.36
N THR A 97 -1.57 -2.63 -18.85
CA THR A 97 -0.12 -2.72 -18.71
C THR A 97 0.32 -1.59 -17.79
N VAL A 98 1.02 -1.90 -16.71
CA VAL A 98 1.42 -0.93 -15.71
C VAL A 98 2.93 -0.91 -15.48
N THR A 99 3.44 0.31 -15.37
CA THR A 99 4.76 0.59 -14.81
C THR A 99 4.55 1.13 -13.41
N PHE A 100 5.22 0.57 -12.40
CA PHE A 100 4.99 0.98 -11.02
C PHE A 100 6.23 0.83 -10.14
N SER A 101 6.22 1.55 -9.03
CA SER A 101 7.20 1.42 -7.96
C SER A 101 6.48 1.22 -6.63
N ALA A 102 6.95 0.25 -5.84
CA ALA A 102 6.37 -0.08 -4.54
C ALA A 102 7.28 0.36 -3.41
N TYR A 103 6.71 1.05 -2.43
CA TYR A 103 7.38 1.55 -1.24
C TYR A 103 6.69 1.04 0.01
N VAL A 104 7.42 0.97 1.11
CA VAL A 104 6.82 0.77 2.44
C VAL A 104 6.73 2.11 3.14
N PHE A 105 5.54 2.38 3.68
CA PHE A 105 5.23 3.62 4.36
C PHE A 105 5.03 3.35 5.86
N THR A 106 5.82 4.02 6.70
CA THR A 106 5.67 4.01 8.16
C THR A 106 5.54 5.42 8.69
N PHE A 107 4.45 5.70 9.41
CA PHE A 107 4.12 7.02 9.95
C PHE A 107 4.06 8.11 8.87
N ALA A 108 5.11 8.93 8.77
CA ALA A 108 5.22 10.02 7.80
C ALA A 108 6.44 9.83 6.89
N ASN A 109 7.05 8.65 6.89
CA ASN A 109 8.26 8.37 6.14
C ASN A 109 8.10 7.17 5.23
N ILE A 110 8.72 7.24 4.07
CA ILE A 110 8.92 6.09 3.21
C ILE A 110 10.18 5.37 3.71
N VAL A 111 10.03 4.10 4.04
CA VAL A 111 11.16 3.24 4.41
C VAL A 111 11.77 2.65 3.15
N THR A 112 13.06 2.75 3.02
CA THR A 112 13.80 2.22 1.89
C THR A 112 14.64 1.01 2.29
N PRO A 113 14.80 0.00 1.41
CA PRO A 113 15.59 -1.20 1.70
C PRO A 113 17.10 -0.94 1.76
N ALA A 114 17.56 0.21 1.25
CA ALA A 114 18.95 0.57 1.20
C ALA A 114 19.16 2.04 1.59
N THR A 115 20.31 2.32 2.20
CA THR A 115 20.75 3.69 2.47
C THR A 115 21.34 4.24 1.16
N SER A 116 20.73 5.27 0.61
CA SER A 116 21.27 6.00 -0.52
C SER A 116 22.04 7.22 -0.02
N SER A 117 23.19 7.48 -0.62
CA SER A 117 23.93 8.73 -0.43
C SER A 117 23.32 9.88 -1.25
N THR A 118 22.34 9.58 -2.08
CA THR A 118 21.60 10.55 -2.90
C THR A 118 20.23 10.83 -2.28
N ASN A 119 19.58 11.90 -2.72
CA ASN A 119 18.20 12.21 -2.30
C ASN A 119 17.13 11.33 -2.98
N LEU A 120 17.55 10.29 -3.68
CA LEU A 120 16.67 9.39 -4.40
C LEU A 120 16.06 8.35 -3.44
N THR A 121 14.73 8.31 -3.35
CA THR A 121 14.03 7.32 -2.56
C THR A 121 14.06 5.97 -3.26
N VAL A 122 14.66 4.96 -2.62
CA VAL A 122 14.81 3.61 -3.18
C VAL A 122 13.54 2.80 -2.92
N PRO A 123 12.83 2.32 -3.95
CA PRO A 123 11.67 1.45 -3.76
C PRO A 123 12.08 0.03 -3.36
N TYR A 124 11.14 -0.73 -2.81
CA TYR A 124 11.30 -2.17 -2.59
C TYR A 124 11.19 -2.97 -3.89
N TYR A 125 10.43 -2.46 -4.84
CA TYR A 125 10.32 -2.99 -6.19
C TYR A 125 10.00 -1.87 -7.18
N SER A 126 10.53 -1.96 -8.38
CA SER A 126 10.12 -1.14 -9.51
C SER A 126 10.27 -1.91 -10.81
N ASN A 127 9.41 -1.61 -11.79
CA ASN A 127 9.60 -1.96 -13.19
C ASN A 127 9.67 -0.69 -14.07
N ASP A 128 9.87 0.48 -13.45
CA ASP A 128 10.09 1.73 -14.16
C ASP A 128 11.54 1.77 -14.69
N PRO A 129 11.75 1.73 -16.01
CA PRO A 129 13.10 1.70 -16.59
C PRO A 129 13.89 2.98 -16.29
N VAL A 130 13.21 4.12 -16.13
CA VAL A 130 13.88 5.40 -15.82
C VAL A 130 14.41 5.37 -14.39
N LEU A 131 13.56 4.91 -13.46
CA LEU A 131 13.94 4.79 -12.06
C LEU A 131 15.03 3.71 -11.87
N ILE A 132 14.91 2.58 -12.54
CA ILE A 132 15.95 1.51 -12.50
C ILE A 132 17.28 2.07 -12.97
N ALA A 133 17.32 2.75 -14.11
CA ALA A 133 18.55 3.36 -14.62
C ALA A 133 19.13 4.40 -13.64
N ALA A 134 18.28 5.19 -13.00
CA ALA A 134 18.74 6.14 -11.97
C ALA A 134 19.27 5.45 -10.70
N MET A 135 18.73 4.27 -10.34
CA MET A 135 19.26 3.47 -9.22
C MET A 135 20.62 2.85 -9.53
N GLU A 136 20.83 2.44 -10.77
CA GLU A 136 22.05 1.78 -11.22
C GLU A 136 23.19 2.76 -11.53
N ASP A 137 22.91 4.04 -11.66
CA ASP A 137 23.92 5.08 -11.95
C ASP A 137 24.91 5.20 -10.78
N PRO A 138 26.20 4.85 -10.98
CA PRO A 138 27.20 4.92 -9.93
C PRO A 138 27.70 6.34 -9.64
N GLU A 139 27.43 7.30 -10.52
CA GLU A 139 27.91 8.68 -10.39
C GLU A 139 26.84 9.58 -9.75
N ASN A 140 25.58 9.44 -10.15
CA ASN A 140 24.49 10.32 -9.75
C ASN A 140 23.41 9.60 -8.93
N GLY A 141 23.44 8.27 -8.88
CA GLY A 141 22.50 7.42 -8.16
C GLY A 141 23.16 6.63 -7.02
N PRO A 142 22.41 5.73 -6.38
CA PRO A 142 22.94 4.86 -5.32
C PRO A 142 23.87 3.74 -5.83
N GLY A 143 23.99 3.54 -7.13
CA GLY A 143 24.79 2.46 -7.71
C GLY A 143 24.28 1.06 -7.37
N LEU A 144 22.96 0.91 -7.20
CA LEU A 144 22.33 -0.36 -6.85
C LEU A 144 22.03 -1.15 -8.11
N THR A 145 22.26 -2.47 -8.04
CA THR A 145 21.78 -3.40 -9.08
C THR A 145 20.66 -4.26 -8.47
N PRO A 146 19.40 -3.89 -8.63
CA PRO A 146 18.30 -4.65 -8.08
C PRO A 146 18.10 -5.95 -8.87
N GLY A 147 18.73 -7.03 -8.43
CA GLY A 147 18.80 -8.30 -9.17
C GLY A 147 17.48 -9.04 -9.39
N ALA A 148 16.38 -8.54 -8.81
CA ALA A 148 15.04 -9.14 -8.93
C ALA A 148 14.04 -8.22 -9.68
N TRP A 149 14.46 -7.04 -10.12
CA TRP A 149 13.59 -6.11 -10.82
C TRP A 149 13.62 -6.37 -12.33
N SER A 150 12.48 -6.14 -12.96
CA SER A 150 12.35 -6.22 -14.42
C SER A 150 11.95 -4.85 -14.94
N SER A 151 12.54 -4.38 -16.00
CA SER A 151 12.12 -3.17 -16.70
C SER A 151 10.90 -3.40 -17.62
N GLU A 152 10.41 -4.62 -17.68
CA GLU A 152 9.22 -4.93 -18.47
C GLU A 152 7.96 -4.51 -17.71
N PRO A 153 7.03 -3.78 -18.36
CA PRO A 153 5.75 -3.44 -17.77
C PRO A 153 4.95 -4.68 -17.37
N LEU A 154 4.23 -4.59 -16.27
CA LEU A 154 3.39 -5.69 -15.77
C LEU A 154 2.04 -5.70 -16.49
N GLU A 155 1.73 -6.82 -17.16
CA GLU A 155 0.40 -7.06 -17.71
C GLU A 155 -0.54 -7.59 -16.63
N ILE A 156 -1.69 -6.94 -16.45
CA ILE A 156 -2.72 -7.28 -15.47
C ILE A 156 -4.05 -7.52 -16.17
N ASP A 157 -4.64 -8.70 -15.97
CA ASP A 157 -6.03 -8.95 -16.31
C ASP A 157 -6.90 -8.65 -15.07
N MET A 158 -7.72 -7.60 -15.15
CA MET A 158 -8.58 -7.16 -14.04
C MET A 158 -9.63 -8.22 -13.63
N ARG A 159 -9.86 -9.25 -14.43
CA ARG A 159 -10.72 -10.42 -14.09
C ARG A 159 -9.97 -11.46 -13.25
N GLY A 160 -8.64 -11.37 -13.23
CA GLY A 160 -7.78 -12.37 -12.62
C GLY A 160 -7.74 -12.28 -11.09
N SER A 161 -7.42 -13.40 -10.45
CA SER A 161 -7.24 -13.47 -8.99
C SER A 161 -5.78 -13.22 -8.54
N GLY A 162 -4.86 -13.00 -9.48
CA GLY A 162 -3.42 -12.88 -9.20
C GLY A 162 -2.96 -11.46 -8.84
N ILE A 163 -3.84 -10.47 -8.93
CA ILE A 163 -3.53 -9.10 -8.55
C ILE A 163 -3.80 -8.87 -7.07
N ILE A 164 -2.92 -8.14 -6.38
CA ILE A 164 -3.18 -7.70 -5.00
C ILE A 164 -4.39 -6.77 -4.96
N LYS A 165 -5.21 -6.92 -3.92
CA LYS A 165 -6.50 -6.20 -3.78
C LYS A 165 -6.34 -4.68 -3.90
N GLY A 166 -5.34 -4.12 -3.24
CA GLY A 166 -5.10 -2.68 -3.26
C GLY A 166 -4.69 -2.15 -4.62
N LEU A 167 -3.89 -2.89 -5.39
CA LEU A 167 -3.54 -2.50 -6.76
C LEU A 167 -4.77 -2.57 -7.67
N TYR A 168 -5.61 -3.60 -7.50
CA TYR A 168 -6.88 -3.67 -8.21
C TYR A 168 -7.76 -2.44 -7.95
N GLU A 169 -7.96 -2.08 -6.68
CA GLU A 169 -8.76 -0.90 -6.29
C GLU A 169 -8.10 0.41 -6.75
N ALA A 170 -6.77 0.48 -6.72
CA ALA A 170 -6.04 1.66 -7.19
C ALA A 170 -6.19 1.89 -8.70
N LEU A 171 -6.30 0.82 -9.49
CA LEU A 171 -6.41 0.90 -10.95
C LEU A 171 -7.84 1.06 -11.44
N LEU A 172 -8.83 0.52 -10.72
CA LEU A 172 -10.22 0.54 -11.16
C LEU A 172 -10.76 1.96 -11.32
N GLY A 173 -11.28 2.29 -12.51
CA GLY A 173 -11.75 3.62 -12.87
C GLY A 173 -10.64 4.63 -13.24
N CYS A 174 -9.38 4.22 -13.23
CA CYS A 174 -8.31 4.99 -13.87
C CYS A 174 -8.48 4.95 -15.39
N ARG A 175 -7.72 5.76 -16.08
CA ARG A 175 -7.72 5.82 -17.54
C ARG A 175 -6.32 5.61 -18.09
N GLU A 176 -6.25 5.18 -19.34
CA GLU A 176 -4.98 5.00 -20.05
C GLU A 176 -4.14 6.28 -19.99
N GLY A 177 -2.88 6.15 -19.53
CA GLY A 177 -1.98 7.29 -19.35
C GLY A 177 -2.08 8.00 -18.01
N ASP A 178 -3.02 7.63 -17.14
CA ASP A 178 -3.06 8.18 -15.77
C ASP A 178 -1.76 7.87 -15.02
N TYR A 179 -1.25 8.88 -14.31
CA TYR A 179 -0.25 8.69 -13.25
C TYR A 179 -0.98 8.60 -11.91
N VAL A 180 -0.72 7.52 -11.19
CA VAL A 180 -1.47 7.19 -9.98
C VAL A 180 -0.53 6.97 -8.81
N GLU A 181 -0.80 7.63 -7.70
CA GLU A 181 -0.20 7.29 -6.40
C GLU A 181 -1.27 6.71 -5.48
N SER A 182 -0.90 5.70 -4.70
CA SER A 182 -1.84 5.12 -3.75
C SER A 182 -1.18 4.66 -2.47
N TYR A 183 -1.87 4.88 -1.36
CA TYR A 183 -1.56 4.34 -0.05
C TYR A 183 -2.58 3.27 0.32
N MET A 184 -2.11 2.19 0.88
CA MET A 184 -2.97 1.08 1.26
C MET A 184 -2.46 0.37 2.52
N THR A 185 -3.37 -0.23 3.24
CA THR A 185 -3.04 -1.05 4.41
C THR A 185 -2.45 -2.40 3.99
N TYR A 186 -1.74 -3.07 4.88
CA TYR A 186 -1.04 -4.32 4.57
C TYR A 186 -1.96 -5.41 3.99
N ASN A 187 -3.20 -5.52 4.49
CA ASN A 187 -4.17 -6.51 4.01
C ASN A 187 -4.71 -6.24 2.60
N MET A 188 -4.57 -5.01 2.12
CA MET A 188 -4.86 -4.62 0.74
C MET A 188 -3.63 -4.79 -0.16
N ALA A 189 -2.43 -4.83 0.43
CA ALA A 189 -1.18 -5.10 -0.26
C ALA A 189 -0.88 -6.61 -0.25
N TYR A 190 0.18 -7.02 0.39
CA TYR A 190 0.64 -8.41 0.38
C TYR A 190 0.07 -9.27 1.51
N GLY A 191 -0.69 -8.67 2.44
CA GLY A 191 -1.31 -9.39 3.56
C GLY A 191 -0.26 -10.09 4.42
N ASP A 192 -0.56 -11.34 4.79
CA ASP A 192 0.32 -12.17 5.60
C ASP A 192 1.44 -12.86 4.80
N ILE A 193 1.55 -12.58 3.50
CA ILE A 193 2.62 -13.12 2.68
C ILE A 193 3.91 -12.38 3.04
N ASN A 194 4.84 -13.10 3.69
CA ASN A 194 6.17 -12.58 3.94
C ASN A 194 7.01 -12.63 2.66
N PHE A 195 7.24 -11.48 2.07
CA PHE A 195 8.33 -11.32 1.12
C PHE A 195 9.59 -10.95 1.90
N SER A 196 10.69 -11.62 1.64
CA SER A 196 11.98 -11.30 2.26
C SER A 196 12.46 -9.87 1.96
N THR A 197 11.85 -9.23 0.98
CA THR A 197 12.20 -7.90 0.47
C THR A 197 11.22 -6.81 0.87
N ILE A 198 10.03 -7.13 1.36
CA ILE A 198 9.00 -6.15 1.76
C ILE A 198 8.58 -6.45 3.19
N PRO A 199 8.95 -5.59 4.16
CA PRO A 199 8.54 -5.78 5.54
C PRO A 199 7.03 -5.62 5.72
N LYS A 200 6.49 -6.29 6.73
CA LYS A 200 5.07 -6.30 7.10
C LYS A 200 4.74 -5.17 8.09
N GLU A 201 5.21 -3.97 7.91
CA GLU A 201 4.99 -2.89 8.88
C GLU A 201 3.77 -2.01 8.60
#